data_e8214d2ba22a7048a0075f1db1e49514
#
_entry.id   e8214d2ba22a7048a0075f1db1e49514
#
_cell.length_a   1.000
_cell.length_b   1.000
_cell.length_c   1.000
_cell.angle_alpha   90.00
_cell.angle_beta   90.00
_cell.angle_gamma   90.00
#
_symmetry.space_group_name_H-M   'P 1'
#
loop_
_entity.id
_entity.type
_entity.pdbx_description
1 polymer ?
#
loop_
_entity_poly.entity_id
_entity_poly.type
_entity_poly.pdbx_seq_one_letter_code
_entity_poly.pdbx_strand_id
1 'polypeptide(L)'
;FMPRAFQDWGLTDSMGEVRLRLWSWMQNGSKDEFVDHALALFRWQASQNSTYREFVKAVNVRPEDVSTIEAIPFLPVEIFKTHVVKSGDWKKHFAFRSSGTSETTSRAEHWMDDCGLSWYAHVSRLAWRNQWSQDVSKWLWIGLLPGYLGRGDASLLTMVKDFMDQAGESEEGMFMNDHK
;
A
#
# COMPACT_ATOMS: atom_id res chain seq x y z
N PHE A 1 -12.65 -27.62 1.25
CA PHE A 1 -12.19 -26.83 2.41
C PHE A 1 -12.74 -25.43 2.23
N MET A 2 -13.88 -25.11 2.83
CA MET A 2 -14.36 -23.73 2.85
C MET A 2 -13.45 -22.92 3.78
N PRO A 3 -12.91 -21.76 3.37
CA PRO A 3 -12.22 -20.87 4.29
C PRO A 3 -13.23 -20.42 5.35
N ARG A 4 -12.82 -20.41 6.61
CA ARG A 4 -13.57 -19.81 7.71
C ARG A 4 -14.04 -18.44 7.28
N ALA A 5 -15.31 -18.13 7.56
CA ALA A 5 -15.91 -16.84 7.27
C ALA A 5 -14.97 -15.69 7.70
N PHE A 6 -14.87 -14.68 6.84
CA PHE A 6 -13.99 -13.51 6.97
C PHE A 6 -14.22 -12.64 8.23
N GLN A 7 -15.07 -13.07 9.14
CA GLN A 7 -15.54 -12.30 10.29
C GLN A 7 -14.55 -12.23 11.46
N ASP A 8 -13.49 -13.06 11.49
CA ASP A 8 -12.56 -13.12 12.62
C ASP A 8 -11.13 -12.78 12.19
N TRP A 9 -10.88 -11.51 11.89
CA TRP A 9 -9.52 -11.02 11.96
C TRP A 9 -9.09 -11.00 13.42
N GLY A 10 -8.15 -11.85 13.80
CA GLY A 10 -7.53 -11.76 15.11
C GLY A 10 -6.77 -10.43 15.22
N LEU A 11 -6.98 -9.69 16.30
CA LEU A 11 -6.21 -8.45 16.56
C LEU A 11 -4.71 -8.72 16.67
N THR A 12 -4.31 -9.97 16.78
CA THR A 12 -2.93 -10.47 16.88
C THR A 12 -2.42 -11.13 15.60
N ASP A 13 -3.21 -11.11 14.52
CA ASP A 13 -2.80 -11.70 13.25
C ASP A 13 -1.47 -11.08 12.76
N SER A 14 -0.59 -11.90 12.21
CA SER A 14 0.63 -11.42 11.58
C SER A 14 0.33 -10.63 10.31
N MET A 15 1.27 -9.79 9.87
CA MET A 15 1.16 -9.08 8.59
C MET A 15 0.95 -10.04 7.41
N GLY A 16 1.55 -11.24 7.47
CA GLY A 16 1.39 -12.27 6.44
C GLY A 16 -0.05 -12.80 6.37
N GLU A 17 -0.66 -13.07 7.51
CA GLU A 17 -2.07 -13.52 7.57
C GLU A 17 -3.02 -12.45 7.07
N VAL A 18 -2.81 -11.20 7.47
CA VAL A 18 -3.59 -10.05 6.98
C VAL A 18 -3.49 -9.91 5.46
N ARG A 19 -2.27 -10.00 4.90
CA ARG A 19 -2.06 -9.95 3.45
C ARG A 19 -2.76 -11.09 2.71
N LEU A 20 -2.69 -12.30 3.21
CA LEU A 20 -3.36 -13.46 2.59
C LEU A 20 -4.88 -13.27 2.55
N ARG A 21 -5.48 -12.76 3.60
CA ARG A 21 -6.93 -12.48 3.65
C ARG A 21 -7.32 -11.38 2.66
N LEU A 22 -6.60 -10.25 2.67
CA LEU A 22 -6.84 -9.17 1.73
C LEU A 22 -6.66 -9.63 0.29
N TRP A 23 -5.62 -10.42 0.01
CA TRP A 23 -5.38 -10.96 -1.32
C TRP A 23 -6.50 -11.86 -1.81
N SER A 24 -6.96 -12.78 -0.97
CA SER A 24 -8.07 -13.67 -1.29
C SER A 24 -9.35 -12.88 -1.61
N TRP A 25 -9.66 -11.87 -0.80
CA TRP A 25 -10.81 -11.00 -1.04
C TRP A 25 -10.65 -10.16 -2.32
N MET A 26 -9.51 -9.52 -2.53
CA MET A 26 -9.28 -8.70 -3.73
C MET A 26 -9.39 -9.49 -5.04
N GLN A 27 -9.08 -10.78 -5.02
CA GLN A 27 -9.20 -11.64 -6.21
C GLN A 27 -10.61 -12.14 -6.48
N ASN A 28 -11.34 -12.50 -5.44
CA ASN A 28 -12.57 -13.31 -5.57
C ASN A 28 -13.74 -12.79 -4.73
N GLY A 29 -13.52 -11.77 -3.89
CA GLY A 29 -14.52 -11.27 -2.97
C GLY A 29 -15.54 -10.34 -3.61
N SER A 30 -16.67 -10.19 -2.93
CA SER A 30 -17.73 -9.25 -3.30
C SER A 30 -17.37 -7.83 -2.88
N LYS A 31 -17.87 -6.83 -3.60
CA LYS A 31 -17.79 -5.42 -3.16
C LYS A 31 -18.56 -5.17 -1.86
N ASP A 32 -19.58 -5.97 -1.61
CA ASP A 32 -20.39 -5.88 -0.39
C ASP A 32 -19.60 -6.21 0.88
N GLU A 33 -18.53 -6.99 0.74
CA GLU A 33 -17.60 -7.33 1.85
C GLU A 33 -16.59 -6.23 2.17
N PHE A 34 -16.53 -5.15 1.36
CA PHE A 34 -15.53 -4.09 1.51
C PHE A 34 -15.60 -3.42 2.89
N VAL A 35 -16.80 -3.13 3.37
CA VAL A 35 -17.01 -2.46 4.68
C VAL A 35 -16.46 -3.33 5.81
N ASP A 36 -16.75 -4.63 5.79
CA ASP A 36 -16.30 -5.57 6.81
C ASP A 36 -14.78 -5.69 6.84
N HIS A 37 -14.15 -5.77 5.66
CA HIS A 37 -12.68 -5.79 5.55
C HIS A 37 -12.05 -4.49 6.01
N ALA A 38 -12.62 -3.34 5.64
CA ALA A 38 -12.11 -2.03 6.04
C ALA A 38 -12.16 -1.85 7.56
N LEU A 39 -13.27 -2.22 8.19
CA LEU A 39 -13.45 -2.15 9.64
C LEU A 39 -12.53 -3.14 10.39
N ALA A 40 -12.38 -4.35 9.87
CA ALA A 40 -11.47 -5.34 10.44
C ALA A 40 -10.01 -4.88 10.35
N LEU A 41 -9.59 -4.35 9.18
CA LEU A 41 -8.26 -3.80 8.99
C LEU A 41 -8.00 -2.59 9.91
N PHE A 42 -8.98 -1.70 10.05
CA PHE A 42 -8.90 -0.57 10.97
C PHE A 42 -8.64 -1.04 12.41
N ARG A 43 -9.44 -1.98 12.93
CA ARG A 43 -9.28 -2.50 14.30
C ARG A 43 -7.92 -3.17 14.49
N TRP A 44 -7.49 -3.97 13.51
CA TRP A 44 -6.18 -4.59 13.54
C TRP A 44 -5.06 -3.54 13.53
N GLN A 45 -5.11 -2.53 12.66
CA GLN A 45 -4.13 -1.44 12.63
C GLN A 45 -4.11 -0.65 13.94
N ALA A 46 -5.26 -0.33 14.53
CA ALA A 46 -5.34 0.34 15.82
C ALA A 46 -4.72 -0.49 16.96
N SER A 47 -4.72 -1.82 16.86
CA SER A 47 -4.05 -2.69 17.81
C SER A 47 -2.56 -2.88 17.56
N GLN A 48 -2.13 -2.97 16.30
CA GLN A 48 -0.77 -3.37 15.90
C GLN A 48 0.16 -2.21 15.51
N ASN A 49 -0.37 -0.99 15.36
CA ASN A 49 0.40 0.19 15.00
C ASN A 49 0.40 1.18 16.17
N SER A 50 1.54 1.36 16.84
CA SER A 50 1.65 2.24 18.01
C SER A 50 1.31 3.70 17.68
N THR A 51 1.81 4.23 16.57
CA THR A 51 1.54 5.61 16.14
C THR A 51 0.06 5.82 15.85
N TYR A 52 -0.58 4.87 15.16
CA TYR A 52 -2.00 4.98 14.85
C TYR A 52 -2.87 4.81 16.10
N ARG A 53 -2.50 3.92 16.99
CA ARG A 53 -3.18 3.73 18.29
C ARG A 53 -3.22 4.99 19.11
N GLU A 54 -2.08 5.69 19.24
CA GLU A 54 -2.02 6.95 19.98
C GLU A 54 -2.85 8.05 19.32
N PHE A 55 -2.86 8.11 17.99
CA PHE A 55 -3.72 9.03 17.25
C PHE A 55 -5.21 8.74 17.49
N VAL A 56 -5.64 7.48 17.36
CA VAL A 56 -7.04 7.07 17.59
C VAL A 56 -7.51 7.42 19.01
N LYS A 57 -6.62 7.21 20.01
CA LYS A 57 -6.88 7.64 21.40
C LYS A 57 -6.99 9.16 21.51
N ALA A 58 -6.09 9.90 20.87
CA ALA A 58 -6.09 11.37 20.95
C ALA A 58 -7.36 12.01 20.38
N VAL A 59 -7.98 11.37 19.38
CA VAL A 59 -9.28 11.82 18.83
C VAL A 59 -10.49 11.21 19.55
N ASN A 60 -10.26 10.53 20.69
CA ASN A 60 -11.30 9.92 21.53
C ASN A 60 -12.19 8.91 20.81
N VAL A 61 -11.63 8.14 19.86
CA VAL A 61 -12.35 7.06 19.18
C VAL A 61 -12.01 5.73 19.82
N ARG A 62 -13.03 4.92 20.07
CA ARG A 62 -12.90 3.53 20.50
C ARG A 62 -13.09 2.62 19.29
N PRO A 63 -12.07 1.83 18.89
CA PRO A 63 -12.13 1.02 17.67
C PRO A 63 -13.32 0.04 17.64
N GLU A 64 -13.74 -0.45 18.78
CA GLU A 64 -14.88 -1.37 18.93
C GLU A 64 -16.24 -0.71 18.60
N ASP A 65 -16.36 0.62 18.80
CA ASP A 65 -17.59 1.37 18.57
C ASP A 65 -17.74 1.85 17.11
N VAL A 66 -16.67 1.74 16.31
CA VAL A 66 -16.68 2.14 14.89
C VAL A 66 -17.36 1.06 14.05
N SER A 67 -18.48 1.42 13.41
CA SER A 67 -19.31 0.53 12.60
C SER A 67 -19.49 0.96 11.15
N THR A 68 -18.97 2.13 10.75
CA THR A 68 -19.01 2.64 9.38
C THR A 68 -17.63 3.12 8.93
N ILE A 69 -17.39 3.18 7.62
CA ILE A 69 -16.10 3.64 7.05
C ILE A 69 -15.87 5.12 7.37
N GLU A 70 -16.92 5.93 7.34
CA GLU A 70 -16.85 7.37 7.59
C GLU A 70 -16.44 7.70 9.02
N ALA A 71 -16.67 6.76 9.96
CA ALA A 71 -16.29 6.91 11.36
C ALA A 71 -14.83 6.47 11.63
N ILE A 72 -14.13 5.88 10.65
CA ILE A 72 -12.71 5.52 10.82
C ILE A 72 -11.87 6.81 10.86
N PRO A 73 -11.08 7.05 11.93
CA PRO A 73 -10.20 8.21 11.99
C PRO A 73 -8.97 7.99 11.13
N PHE A 74 -8.90 8.64 9.97
CA PHE A 74 -7.76 8.55 9.07
C PHE A 74 -6.55 9.32 9.60
N LEU A 75 -5.41 8.65 9.66
CA LEU A 75 -4.15 9.24 10.09
C LEU A 75 -3.70 10.35 9.12
N PRO A 76 -3.43 11.58 9.59
CA PRO A 76 -2.91 12.64 8.72
C PRO A 76 -1.60 12.22 8.04
N VAL A 77 -1.48 12.53 6.73
CA VAL A 77 -0.30 12.13 5.93
C VAL A 77 1.00 12.75 6.43
N GLU A 78 0.94 13.89 7.10
CA GLU A 78 2.08 14.59 7.69
C GLU A 78 2.78 13.77 8.77
N ILE A 79 2.07 12.88 9.43
CA ILE A 79 2.63 11.99 10.48
C ILE A 79 3.74 11.10 9.90
N PHE A 80 3.64 10.69 8.64
CA PHE A 80 4.67 9.89 7.96
C PHE A 80 6.00 10.62 7.76
N LYS A 81 6.03 11.96 7.95
CA LYS A 81 7.27 12.74 7.89
C LYS A 81 8.06 12.71 9.20
N THR A 82 7.40 12.47 10.32
CA THR A 82 7.95 12.62 11.67
C THR A 82 7.93 11.32 12.47
N HIS A 83 7.09 10.36 12.10
CA HIS A 83 6.89 9.12 12.83
C HIS A 83 7.06 7.90 11.92
N VAL A 84 7.51 6.81 12.52
CA VAL A 84 7.50 5.51 11.85
C VAL A 84 6.09 4.93 11.95
N VAL A 85 5.41 4.86 10.81
CA VAL A 85 4.07 4.26 10.72
C VAL A 85 4.22 2.85 10.17
N LYS A 86 4.08 1.85 11.04
CA LYS A 86 4.09 0.43 10.65
C LYS A 86 3.15 -0.37 11.55
N SER A 87 2.46 -1.33 10.99
CA SER A 87 1.56 -2.24 11.72
C SER A 87 2.20 -3.62 11.87
N GLY A 88 2.24 -4.12 13.09
CA GLY A 88 2.90 -5.38 13.43
C GLY A 88 4.39 -5.24 13.73
N ASP A 89 5.00 -6.34 14.20
CA ASP A 89 6.43 -6.41 14.49
C ASP A 89 7.18 -7.08 13.34
N TRP A 90 7.90 -6.27 12.56
CA TRP A 90 8.71 -6.72 11.44
C TRP A 90 9.90 -5.78 11.22
N LYS A 91 10.95 -6.29 10.62
CA LYS A 91 12.16 -5.53 10.31
C LYS A 91 11.92 -4.64 9.09
N LYS A 92 12.27 -3.36 9.21
CA LYS A 92 12.25 -2.43 8.08
C LYS A 92 13.25 -2.91 7.02
N HIS A 93 12.79 -3.07 5.79
CA HIS A 93 13.60 -3.51 4.67
C HIS A 93 13.80 -2.38 3.66
N PHE A 94 12.71 -1.72 3.28
CA PHE A 94 12.70 -0.68 2.26
C PHE A 94 11.70 0.41 2.62
N ALA A 95 11.87 1.64 2.09
CA ALA A 95 10.87 2.70 2.22
C ALA A 95 10.65 3.43 0.90
N PHE A 96 9.40 3.61 0.53
CA PHE A 96 9.05 4.65 -0.43
C PHE A 96 9.08 6.02 0.25
N ARG A 97 9.60 7.02 -0.49
CA ARG A 97 9.70 8.40 -0.01
C ARG A 97 8.94 9.36 -0.90
N SER A 98 8.24 10.29 -0.28
CA SER A 98 7.54 11.35 -0.99
C SER A 98 8.51 12.23 -1.80
N SER A 99 8.01 12.87 -2.86
CA SER A 99 8.81 13.70 -3.77
C SER A 99 9.41 14.95 -3.13
N GLY A 100 9.01 15.37 -1.95
CA GLY A 100 9.50 16.54 -1.20
C GLY A 100 9.91 17.71 -2.10
N THR A 101 9.16 18.79 -2.09
CA THR A 101 9.41 19.97 -2.97
C THR A 101 10.42 20.97 -2.39
N SER A 102 10.91 20.76 -1.18
CA SER A 102 11.91 21.63 -0.55
C SER A 102 13.06 20.81 0.05
N GLU A 103 14.28 21.27 -0.13
CA GLU A 103 15.51 20.65 0.36
C GLU A 103 15.57 20.55 1.89
N THR A 104 14.74 21.30 2.60
CA THR A 104 14.75 21.43 4.07
C THR A 104 13.66 20.65 4.79
N THR A 105 12.74 20.01 4.07
CA THR A 105 11.61 19.30 4.71
C THR A 105 11.85 17.79 4.72
N SER A 106 11.67 17.15 5.88
CA SER A 106 11.71 15.69 5.99
C SER A 106 10.68 15.07 5.04
N ARG A 107 11.09 14.04 4.30
CA ARG A 107 10.20 13.31 3.39
C ARG A 107 9.37 12.30 4.17
N ALA A 108 8.11 12.14 3.77
CA ALA A 108 7.29 11.04 4.30
C ALA A 108 7.89 9.70 3.88
N GLU A 109 8.02 8.77 4.84
CA GLU A 109 8.57 7.44 4.63
C GLU A 109 7.48 6.38 4.82
N HIS A 110 7.26 5.56 3.79
CA HIS A 110 6.35 4.43 3.83
C HIS A 110 7.18 3.14 3.88
N TRP A 111 7.41 2.65 5.09
CA TRP A 111 8.25 1.47 5.34
C TRP A 111 7.58 0.18 4.92
N MET A 112 8.37 -0.74 4.38
CA MET A 112 8.00 -2.07 3.96
C MET A 112 8.91 -3.12 4.59
N ASP A 113 8.36 -4.31 4.83
CA ASP A 113 9.11 -5.52 5.16
C ASP A 113 9.74 -6.14 3.90
N ASP A 114 10.37 -7.29 4.04
CA ASP A 114 11.02 -8.03 2.96
C ASP A 114 10.06 -8.45 1.83
N CYS A 115 8.78 -8.68 2.14
CA CYS A 115 7.75 -9.02 1.16
C CYS A 115 7.02 -7.79 0.58
N GLY A 116 7.26 -6.59 1.13
CA GLY A 116 6.47 -5.40 0.83
C GLY A 116 6.51 -4.97 -0.63
N LEU A 117 7.67 -5.01 -1.27
CA LEU A 117 7.79 -4.65 -2.70
C LEU A 117 7.06 -5.64 -3.60
N SER A 118 7.20 -6.93 -3.33
CA SER A 118 6.47 -7.97 -4.07
C SER A 118 4.96 -7.83 -3.89
N TRP A 119 4.52 -7.57 -2.66
CA TRP A 119 3.10 -7.29 -2.36
C TRP A 119 2.60 -6.07 -3.13
N TYR A 120 3.35 -4.96 -3.12
CA TYR A 120 3.01 -3.74 -3.85
C TYR A 120 2.85 -4.01 -5.35
N ALA A 121 3.80 -4.71 -5.98
CA ALA A 121 3.73 -5.07 -7.39
C ALA A 121 2.50 -5.92 -7.72
N HIS A 122 2.21 -6.95 -6.91
CA HIS A 122 1.04 -7.81 -7.12
C HIS A 122 -0.28 -7.04 -7.02
N VAL A 123 -0.43 -6.19 -5.99
CA VAL A 123 -1.64 -5.37 -5.80
C VAL A 123 -1.81 -4.36 -6.93
N SER A 124 -0.72 -3.73 -7.38
CA SER A 124 -0.75 -2.77 -8.50
C SER A 124 -1.23 -3.43 -9.79
N ARG A 125 -0.69 -4.62 -10.12
CA ARG A 125 -1.13 -5.39 -11.31
C ARG A 125 -2.58 -5.83 -11.22
N LEU A 126 -3.03 -6.27 -10.04
CA LEU A 126 -4.42 -6.64 -9.83
C LEU A 126 -5.36 -5.44 -9.99
N ALA A 127 -5.00 -4.30 -9.42
CA ALA A 127 -5.77 -3.06 -9.54
C ALA A 127 -5.89 -2.62 -11.01
N TRP A 128 -4.78 -2.69 -11.77
CA TRP A 128 -4.77 -2.41 -13.21
C TRP A 128 -5.73 -3.34 -13.96
N ARG A 129 -5.60 -4.65 -13.76
CA ARG A 129 -6.46 -5.64 -14.41
C ARG A 129 -7.94 -5.44 -14.09
N ASN A 130 -8.27 -5.12 -12.84
CA ASN A 130 -9.65 -4.87 -12.43
C ASN A 130 -10.23 -3.59 -13.05
N GLN A 131 -9.40 -2.56 -13.24
CA GLN A 131 -9.81 -1.29 -13.85
C GLN A 131 -10.01 -1.42 -15.37
N TRP A 132 -9.09 -2.12 -16.06
CA TRP A 132 -9.01 -2.12 -17.51
C TRP A 132 -9.39 -3.46 -18.15
N SER A 133 -9.76 -4.46 -17.36
CA SER A 133 -10.11 -5.82 -17.79
C SER A 133 -9.05 -6.52 -18.65
N GLN A 134 -7.79 -6.06 -18.55
CA GLN A 134 -6.64 -6.60 -19.27
C GLN A 134 -5.40 -6.60 -18.36
N ASP A 135 -4.56 -7.60 -18.56
CA ASP A 135 -3.28 -7.71 -17.88
C ASP A 135 -2.30 -6.63 -18.35
N VAL A 136 -1.40 -6.18 -17.48
CA VAL A 136 -0.36 -5.17 -17.79
C VAL A 136 0.54 -5.60 -18.94
N SER A 137 0.76 -6.90 -19.14
CA SER A 137 1.55 -7.48 -20.23
C SER A 137 0.94 -7.29 -21.63
N LYS A 138 -0.29 -6.80 -21.72
CA LYS A 138 -1.00 -6.55 -22.98
C LYS A 138 -0.91 -5.09 -23.44
N TRP A 139 -0.17 -4.27 -22.72
CA TRP A 139 -0.04 -2.84 -22.96
C TRP A 139 1.39 -2.48 -23.39
N LEU A 140 1.52 -1.48 -24.26
CA LEU A 140 2.78 -0.78 -24.51
C LEU A 140 2.96 0.31 -23.47
N TRP A 141 4.06 0.24 -22.72
CA TRP A 141 4.34 1.20 -21.64
C TRP A 141 5.39 2.21 -22.11
N ILE A 142 5.05 3.51 -22.01
CA ILE A 142 5.96 4.61 -22.31
C ILE A 142 6.01 5.51 -21.08
N GLY A 143 7.15 5.54 -20.40
CA GLY A 143 7.37 6.33 -19.20
C GLY A 143 7.97 7.70 -19.51
N LEU A 144 7.19 8.78 -19.45
CA LEU A 144 7.68 10.15 -19.52
C LEU A 144 7.88 10.69 -18.10
N LEU A 145 8.98 10.33 -17.46
CA LEU A 145 9.23 10.56 -16.03
C LEU A 145 10.57 11.28 -15.79
N PRO A 146 10.69 12.57 -16.16
CA PRO A 146 11.95 13.31 -16.06
C PRO A 146 12.41 13.45 -14.59
N GLY A 147 13.72 13.32 -14.36
CA GLY A 147 14.35 13.60 -13.06
C GLY A 147 14.20 12.53 -11.97
N TYR A 148 13.61 11.37 -12.26
CA TYR A 148 13.36 10.32 -11.26
C TYR A 148 14.37 9.17 -11.26
N LEU A 149 15.25 9.05 -12.27
CA LEU A 149 16.18 7.90 -12.43
C LEU A 149 17.10 7.64 -11.25
N GLY A 150 17.54 8.65 -10.56
CA GLY A 150 18.40 8.49 -9.38
C GLY A 150 17.65 8.11 -8.10
N ARG A 151 16.32 7.93 -8.16
CA ARG A 151 15.45 7.74 -6.99
C ARG A 151 14.81 6.36 -6.98
N GLY A 152 15.57 5.35 -6.57
CA GLY A 152 15.03 3.99 -6.38
C GLY A 152 13.93 3.88 -5.30
N ASP A 153 13.57 4.99 -4.64
CA ASP A 153 12.59 5.07 -3.56
C ASP A 153 11.22 5.67 -3.98
N ALA A 154 10.98 5.85 -5.28
CA ALA A 154 9.72 6.39 -5.78
C ALA A 154 8.72 5.28 -6.14
N SER A 155 7.57 5.25 -5.46
CA SER A 155 6.55 4.22 -5.65
C SER A 155 6.02 4.15 -7.09
N LEU A 156 5.77 5.30 -7.72
CA LEU A 156 5.29 5.36 -9.10
C LEU A 156 6.28 4.73 -10.08
N LEU A 157 7.58 5.02 -9.95
CA LEU A 157 8.62 4.41 -10.79
C LEU A 157 8.69 2.89 -10.61
N THR A 158 8.65 2.42 -9.35
CA THR A 158 8.64 0.99 -9.05
C THR A 158 7.46 0.29 -9.71
N MET A 159 6.27 0.91 -9.69
CA MET A 159 5.08 0.37 -10.34
C MET A 159 5.23 0.32 -11.86
N VAL A 160 5.63 1.44 -12.49
CA VAL A 160 5.79 1.53 -13.96
C VAL A 160 6.85 0.55 -14.43
N LYS A 161 7.99 0.45 -13.73
CA LYS A 161 9.05 -0.52 -14.05
C LYS A 161 8.54 -1.95 -13.97
N ASP A 162 7.82 -2.32 -12.92
CA ASP A 162 7.20 -3.66 -12.81
C ASP A 162 6.25 -3.94 -13.99
N PHE A 163 5.45 -2.97 -14.41
CA PHE A 163 4.53 -3.14 -15.55
C PHE A 163 5.28 -3.35 -16.87
N MET A 164 6.35 -2.58 -17.10
CA MET A 164 7.21 -2.72 -18.28
C MET A 164 7.91 -4.10 -18.28
N ASP A 165 8.46 -4.52 -17.15
CA ASP A 165 9.09 -5.86 -17.02
C ASP A 165 8.09 -6.99 -17.33
N GLN A 166 6.83 -6.86 -16.89
CA GLN A 166 5.77 -7.85 -17.21
C GLN A 166 5.36 -7.82 -18.68
N ALA A 167 5.46 -6.70 -19.37
CA ALA A 167 5.21 -6.56 -20.80
C ALA A 167 6.38 -7.07 -21.65
N GLY A 168 7.54 -7.39 -21.05
CA GLY A 168 8.75 -7.77 -21.76
C GLY A 168 9.47 -6.58 -22.40
N GLU A 169 9.21 -5.37 -21.91
CA GLU A 169 9.81 -4.14 -22.40
C GLU A 169 11.10 -3.81 -21.65
N SER A 170 12.07 -3.20 -22.36
CA SER A 170 13.31 -2.73 -21.75
C SER A 170 13.14 -1.35 -21.11
N GLU A 171 14.12 -0.96 -20.26
CA GLU A 171 14.19 0.40 -19.69
C GLU A 171 14.31 1.51 -20.78
N GLU A 172 14.58 1.14 -22.04
CA GLU A 172 14.63 2.05 -23.19
C GLU A 172 13.28 2.73 -23.46
N GLY A 173 12.16 2.17 -23.02
CA GLY A 173 10.84 2.82 -23.04
C GLY A 173 10.65 3.93 -22.00
N MET A 174 11.64 4.14 -21.12
CA MET A 174 11.62 5.24 -20.13
C MET A 174 12.39 6.45 -20.66
N PHE A 175 11.65 7.45 -21.17
CA PHE A 175 12.22 8.73 -21.63
C PHE A 175 12.37 9.67 -20.43
N MET A 176 13.57 9.74 -19.86
CA MET A 176 13.77 10.41 -18.59
C MET A 176 14.46 11.77 -18.68
N ASN A 177 15.21 12.07 -19.71
CA ASN A 177 15.92 13.36 -19.89
C ASN A 177 16.35 13.67 -21.34
N ASP A 178 15.78 13.06 -22.36
CA ASP A 178 16.16 13.41 -23.74
C ASP A 178 15.51 14.73 -24.18
N HIS A 179 16.14 15.83 -23.73
CA HIS A 179 16.01 17.13 -24.37
C HIS A 179 17.01 17.21 -25.53
N LYS A 180 16.84 16.41 -26.58
CA LYS A 180 17.49 16.61 -27.86
C LYS A 180 16.46 16.66 -28.98
#